data_96650e08f5551a2e45eb87424bdfb806
#
_entry.id   96650e08f5551a2e45eb87424bdfb806
#
_cell.length_a   1.000
_cell.length_b   1.000
_cell.length_c   1.000
_cell.angle_alpha   90.00
_cell.angle_beta   90.00
_cell.angle_gamma   90.00
#
_symmetry.space_group_name_H-M   'P 1'
#
loop_
_entity.id
_entity.type
_entity.pdbx_description
1 polymer ?
#
loop_
_entity_poly.entity_id
_entity_poly.type
_entity_poly.pdbx_seq_one_letter_code
_entity_poly.pdbx_strand_id
1 'polypeptide(L)'
;HLRYGMIMFIASEVMFFVGWFWAFFDFSLFPSTINVDVIGGQWPPKAIEAVMDPFDLPLLNTLILLCSGCTLTWAHHALIHGDRDGLKKGLWATILLGLLFGAIQAYEYAHAPFAFGKNTYGSAFYMATGFHGFHVIVGTIFLIVCLRRTYLGHFTPKQHFGFEAAAWYWHFVDVGWLFLFIVIYVWGGW
;
A
#
# COMPACT_ATOMS: atom_id res chain seq x y z
N HIS A 1 19.92 -6.37 -17.30
CA HIS A 1 20.41 -5.48 -16.23
C HIS A 1 19.28 -4.63 -15.60
N LEU A 2 18.36 -4.05 -16.41
CA LEU A 2 17.26 -3.20 -15.89
C LEU A 2 16.32 -3.94 -14.93
N ARG A 3 15.98 -5.20 -15.22
CA ARG A 3 15.14 -6.03 -14.33
C ARG A 3 15.80 -6.25 -12.98
N TYR A 4 17.11 -6.54 -12.93
CA TYR A 4 17.83 -6.67 -11.67
C TYR A 4 17.86 -5.37 -10.88
N GLY A 5 18.04 -4.22 -11.56
CA GLY A 5 17.95 -2.92 -10.92
C GLY A 5 16.60 -2.66 -10.28
N MET A 6 15.51 -3.01 -10.97
CA MET A 6 14.15 -2.87 -10.42
C MET A 6 13.88 -3.81 -9.23
N ILE A 7 14.37 -5.05 -9.29
CA ILE A 7 14.28 -5.99 -8.17
C ILE A 7 15.03 -5.45 -6.94
N MET A 8 16.24 -4.93 -7.12
CA MET A 8 17.02 -4.32 -6.04
C MET A 8 16.34 -3.08 -5.46
N PHE A 9 15.73 -2.25 -6.31
CA PHE A 9 14.94 -1.11 -5.87
C PHE A 9 13.76 -1.55 -5.00
N ILE A 10 12.95 -2.51 -5.46
CA ILE A 10 11.83 -3.04 -4.68
C ILE A 10 12.32 -3.68 -3.38
N ALA A 11 13.44 -4.39 -3.39
CA ALA A 11 14.03 -4.95 -2.18
C ALA A 11 14.41 -3.88 -1.15
N SER A 12 14.92 -2.72 -1.59
CA SER A 12 15.20 -1.59 -0.71
C SER A 12 13.94 -1.02 -0.08
N GLU A 13 12.85 -0.92 -0.83
CA GLU A 13 11.55 -0.47 -0.34
C GLU A 13 10.93 -1.45 0.65
N VAL A 14 11.07 -2.76 0.40
CA VAL A 14 10.66 -3.79 1.37
C VAL A 14 11.42 -3.63 2.68
N MET A 15 12.74 -3.41 2.64
CA MET A 15 13.54 -3.19 3.86
C MET A 15 13.14 -1.93 4.60
N PHE A 16 12.72 -0.88 3.90
CA PHE A 16 12.17 0.32 4.51
C PHE A 16 10.90 0.00 5.33
N PHE A 17 9.97 -0.79 4.78
CA PHE A 17 8.78 -1.23 5.50
C PHE A 17 9.10 -2.19 6.65
N VAL A 18 10.09 -3.05 6.52
CA VAL A 18 10.55 -3.94 7.62
C VAL A 18 10.94 -3.12 8.84
N GLY A 19 11.59 -1.95 8.68
CA GLY A 19 11.90 -1.05 9.77
C GLY A 19 10.66 -0.57 10.54
N TRP A 20 9.60 -0.17 9.84
CA TRP A 20 8.35 0.26 10.44
C TRP A 20 7.59 -0.89 11.11
N PHE A 21 7.57 -2.07 10.50
CA PHE A 21 6.98 -3.27 11.11
C PHE A 21 7.76 -3.70 12.36
N TRP A 22 9.08 -3.61 12.33
CA TRP A 22 9.89 -3.88 13.50
C TRP A 22 9.49 -2.97 14.67
N ALA A 23 9.41 -1.65 14.45
CA ALA A 23 8.99 -0.71 15.48
C ALA A 23 7.60 -1.04 16.02
N PHE A 24 6.65 -1.38 15.13
CA PHE A 24 5.30 -1.77 15.53
C PHE A 24 5.30 -3.05 16.39
N PHE A 25 6.03 -4.08 15.98
CA PHE A 25 6.14 -5.32 16.72
C PHE A 25 6.87 -5.15 18.05
N ASP A 26 7.90 -4.30 18.13
CA ASP A 26 8.60 -4.01 19.36
C ASP A 26 7.64 -3.43 20.42
N PHE A 27 6.83 -2.44 20.03
CA PHE A 27 5.84 -1.84 20.92
C PHE A 27 4.70 -2.79 21.28
N SER A 28 4.23 -3.61 20.36
CA SER A 28 3.06 -4.47 20.57
C SER A 28 3.37 -5.77 21.29
N LEU A 29 4.56 -6.37 21.09
CA LEU A 29 4.95 -7.63 21.73
C LEU A 29 5.61 -7.43 23.09
N PHE A 30 6.28 -6.29 23.31
CA PHE A 30 7.03 -6.01 24.54
C PHE A 30 6.54 -4.77 25.29
N PRO A 31 5.21 -4.60 25.50
CA PRO A 31 4.68 -3.40 26.14
C PRO A 31 5.06 -3.27 27.62
N SER A 32 5.17 -4.40 28.32
CA SER A 32 5.38 -4.44 29.77
C SER A 32 6.84 -4.53 30.21
N THR A 33 7.77 -4.87 29.30
CA THR A 33 9.17 -5.13 29.65
C THR A 33 10.12 -4.04 29.17
N ILE A 34 9.92 -3.55 27.92
CA ILE A 34 10.83 -2.60 27.29
C ILE A 34 10.19 -1.21 27.17
N ASN A 35 8.89 -1.15 26.91
CA ASN A 35 8.19 0.06 26.52
C ASN A 35 7.22 0.59 27.59
N VAL A 36 7.42 0.24 28.88
CA VAL A 36 6.53 0.64 29.99
C VAL A 36 6.34 2.16 30.03
N ASP A 37 7.42 2.93 29.93
CA ASP A 37 7.38 4.39 30.01
C ASP A 37 6.76 5.03 28.77
N VAL A 38 6.76 4.34 27.63
CA VAL A 38 6.30 4.86 26.34
C VAL A 38 4.83 4.54 26.09
N ILE A 39 4.37 3.32 26.44
CA ILE A 39 3.02 2.85 26.14
C ILE A 39 2.21 2.44 27.37
N GLY A 40 2.77 2.59 28.57
CA GLY A 40 2.09 2.31 29.84
C GLY A 40 1.97 0.83 30.18
N GLY A 41 2.80 -0.02 29.58
CA GLY A 41 2.88 -1.46 29.90
C GLY A 41 1.76 -2.33 29.36
N GLN A 42 0.94 -1.80 28.45
CA GLN A 42 -0.19 -2.53 27.84
C GLN A 42 -0.37 -2.13 26.37
N TRP A 43 -0.69 -3.10 25.52
CA TRP A 43 -1.06 -2.87 24.13
C TRP A 43 -2.49 -3.35 23.84
N PRO A 44 -3.35 -2.57 23.16
CA PRO A 44 -3.17 -1.15 22.83
C PRO A 44 -3.04 -0.26 24.08
N PRO A 45 -2.35 0.93 23.99
CA PRO A 45 -2.18 1.80 25.14
C PRO A 45 -3.53 2.23 25.76
N LYS A 46 -3.60 2.34 27.08
CA LYS A 46 -4.84 2.75 27.81
C LYS A 46 -5.36 4.14 27.41
N ALA A 47 -4.51 4.98 26.82
CA ALA A 47 -4.88 6.31 26.33
C ALA A 47 -5.70 6.26 25.02
N ILE A 48 -5.89 5.09 24.42
CA ILE A 48 -6.70 4.91 23.22
C ILE A 48 -8.09 4.47 23.64
N GLU A 49 -9.08 5.33 23.45
CA GLU A 49 -10.47 5.07 23.79
C GLU A 49 -11.16 4.10 22.82
N ALA A 50 -10.74 4.11 21.55
CA ALA A 50 -11.26 3.23 20.51
C ALA A 50 -10.18 2.89 19.47
N VAL A 51 -10.20 1.67 18.98
CA VAL A 51 -9.41 1.20 17.84
C VAL A 51 -10.31 1.16 16.60
N MET A 52 -9.74 1.33 15.41
CA MET A 52 -10.51 1.24 14.16
C MET A 52 -10.99 -0.19 13.93
N ASP A 53 -12.27 -0.35 13.56
CA ASP A 53 -12.79 -1.66 13.17
C ASP A 53 -12.16 -2.08 11.82
N PRO A 54 -11.38 -3.19 11.79
CA PRO A 54 -10.74 -3.64 10.57
C PRO A 54 -11.73 -4.15 9.52
N PHE A 55 -12.93 -4.56 9.92
CA PHE A 55 -13.93 -5.16 9.02
C PHE A 55 -14.92 -4.17 8.42
N ASP A 56 -14.76 -2.87 8.66
CA ASP A 56 -15.52 -1.78 8.03
C ASP A 56 -14.77 -1.22 6.81
N LEU A 57 -14.45 0.06 6.80
CA LEU A 57 -13.75 0.74 5.69
C LEU A 57 -12.39 0.13 5.33
N PRO A 58 -11.55 -0.32 6.28
CA PRO A 58 -10.27 -0.92 5.92
C PRO A 58 -10.38 -2.19 5.07
N LEU A 59 -11.38 -3.04 5.35
CA LEU A 59 -11.62 -4.23 4.54
C LEU A 59 -12.06 -3.86 3.12
N LEU A 60 -12.99 -2.91 2.98
CA LEU A 60 -13.41 -2.40 1.67
C LEU A 60 -12.22 -1.84 0.89
N ASN A 61 -11.38 -1.07 1.55
CA ASN A 61 -10.19 -0.47 0.96
C ASN A 61 -9.19 -1.53 0.48
N THR A 62 -9.03 -2.60 1.26
CA THR A 62 -8.22 -3.77 0.89
C THR A 62 -8.75 -4.45 -0.36
N LEU A 63 -10.07 -4.67 -0.45
CA LEU A 63 -10.69 -5.26 -1.63
C LEU A 63 -10.51 -4.40 -2.88
N ILE A 64 -10.64 -3.08 -2.75
CA ILE A 64 -10.42 -2.13 -3.86
C ILE A 64 -8.98 -2.25 -4.39
N LEU A 65 -8.00 -2.29 -3.52
CA LEU A 65 -6.60 -2.38 -3.93
C LEU A 65 -6.29 -3.73 -4.57
N LEU A 66 -6.77 -4.85 -4.01
CA LEU A 66 -6.62 -6.19 -4.60
C LEU A 66 -7.28 -6.28 -6.00
N CYS A 67 -8.47 -5.70 -6.16
CA CYS A 67 -9.11 -5.60 -7.48
C CYS A 67 -8.27 -4.79 -8.47
N SER A 68 -7.60 -3.74 -8.01
CA SER A 68 -6.69 -2.95 -8.86
C SER A 68 -5.50 -3.77 -9.34
N GLY A 69 -4.95 -4.66 -8.51
CA GLY A 69 -3.92 -5.61 -8.90
C GLY A 69 -4.39 -6.58 -9.99
N CYS A 70 -5.64 -7.07 -9.88
CA CYS A 70 -6.24 -7.92 -10.91
C CYS A 70 -6.41 -7.19 -12.25
N THR A 71 -6.91 -5.93 -12.22
CA THR A 71 -7.08 -5.13 -13.44
C THR A 71 -5.74 -4.79 -14.10
N LEU A 72 -4.70 -4.58 -13.32
CA LEU A 72 -3.35 -4.35 -13.85
C LEU A 72 -2.77 -5.61 -14.48
N THR A 73 -2.99 -6.78 -13.89
CA THR A 73 -2.58 -8.06 -14.47
C THR A 73 -3.31 -8.31 -15.79
N TRP A 74 -4.60 -8.01 -15.85
CA TRP A 74 -5.34 -8.07 -17.11
C TRP A 74 -4.77 -7.12 -18.17
N ALA A 75 -4.43 -5.88 -17.81
CA ALA A 75 -3.78 -4.93 -18.71
C ALA A 75 -2.43 -5.46 -19.23
N HIS A 76 -1.64 -6.12 -18.39
CA HIS A 76 -0.37 -6.72 -18.78
C HIS A 76 -0.56 -7.86 -19.80
N HIS A 77 -1.52 -8.74 -19.56
CA HIS A 77 -1.86 -9.80 -20.52
C HIS A 77 -2.36 -9.24 -21.86
N ALA A 78 -3.20 -8.20 -21.84
CA ALA A 78 -3.64 -7.50 -23.05
C ALA A 78 -2.45 -6.92 -23.84
N LEU A 79 -1.46 -6.36 -23.15
CA LEU A 79 -0.24 -5.85 -23.79
C LEU A 79 0.55 -6.96 -24.48
N ILE A 80 0.72 -8.11 -23.85
CA ILE A 80 1.45 -9.27 -24.39
C ILE A 80 0.75 -9.80 -25.66
N HIS A 81 -0.58 -9.82 -25.67
CA HIS A 81 -1.37 -10.27 -26.83
C HIS A 81 -1.58 -9.19 -27.91
N GLY A 82 -1.07 -7.97 -27.69
CA GLY A 82 -1.19 -6.88 -28.64
C GLY A 82 -2.55 -6.17 -28.65
N ASP A 83 -3.43 -6.46 -27.67
CA ASP A 83 -4.72 -5.77 -27.49
C ASP A 83 -4.50 -4.42 -26.78
N ARG A 84 -4.44 -3.36 -27.59
CA ARG A 84 -4.23 -2.00 -27.08
C ARG A 84 -5.44 -1.42 -26.35
N ASP A 85 -6.63 -1.81 -26.74
CA ASP A 85 -7.86 -1.31 -26.10
C ASP A 85 -8.06 -1.96 -24.73
N GLY A 86 -7.80 -3.26 -24.61
CA GLY A 86 -7.77 -3.95 -23.32
C GLY A 86 -6.72 -3.37 -22.38
N LEU A 87 -5.52 -3.07 -22.88
CA LEU A 87 -4.46 -2.43 -22.11
C LEU A 87 -4.88 -1.06 -21.55
N LYS A 88 -5.46 -0.19 -22.39
CA LYS A 88 -5.94 1.14 -21.96
C LYS A 88 -7.02 1.04 -20.92
N LYS A 89 -8.03 0.18 -21.13
CA LYS A 89 -9.13 -0.04 -20.20
C LYS A 89 -8.63 -0.57 -18.85
N GLY A 90 -7.73 -1.54 -18.86
CA GLY A 90 -7.13 -2.09 -17.65
C GLY A 90 -6.32 -1.06 -16.86
N LEU A 91 -5.51 -0.24 -17.54
CA LEU A 91 -4.77 0.85 -16.91
C LEU A 91 -5.69 1.92 -16.31
N TRP A 92 -6.73 2.34 -17.02
CA TRP A 92 -7.73 3.28 -16.51
C TRP A 92 -8.43 2.73 -15.26
N ALA A 93 -8.87 1.47 -15.30
CA ALA A 93 -9.50 0.83 -14.16
C ALA A 93 -8.56 0.79 -12.93
N THR A 94 -7.30 0.42 -13.14
CA THR A 94 -6.30 0.37 -12.05
C THR A 94 -6.05 1.75 -11.45
N ILE A 95 -5.90 2.78 -12.27
CA ILE A 95 -5.68 4.17 -11.81
C ILE A 95 -6.88 4.68 -11.01
N LEU A 96 -8.10 4.46 -11.50
CA LEU A 96 -9.32 4.88 -10.81
C LEU A 96 -9.49 4.17 -9.47
N LEU A 97 -9.21 2.87 -9.39
CA LEU A 97 -9.25 2.12 -8.13
C LEU A 97 -8.15 2.58 -7.16
N GLY A 98 -6.95 2.91 -7.65
CA GLY A 98 -5.89 3.47 -6.83
C GLY A 98 -6.22 4.86 -6.26
N LEU A 99 -6.85 5.72 -7.05
CA LEU A 99 -7.35 7.02 -6.58
C LEU A 99 -8.49 6.87 -5.58
N LEU A 100 -9.41 5.92 -5.80
CA LEU A 100 -10.49 5.62 -4.86
C LEU A 100 -9.94 5.11 -3.53
N PHE A 101 -8.96 4.21 -3.56
CA PHE A 101 -8.24 3.76 -2.36
C PHE A 101 -7.66 4.95 -1.57
N GLY A 102 -6.95 5.85 -2.24
CA GLY A 102 -6.37 7.04 -1.62
C GLY A 102 -7.43 7.97 -1.01
N ALA A 103 -8.56 8.16 -1.68
CA ALA A 103 -9.67 8.97 -1.18
C ALA A 103 -10.31 8.36 0.08
N ILE A 104 -10.57 7.04 0.09
CA ILE A 104 -11.12 6.34 1.25
C ILE A 104 -10.14 6.37 2.41
N GLN A 105 -8.84 6.20 2.16
CA GLN A 105 -7.81 6.28 3.21
C GLN A 105 -7.72 7.68 3.81
N ALA A 106 -7.84 8.74 3.01
CA ALA A 106 -7.89 10.11 3.50
C ALA A 106 -9.15 10.37 4.33
N TYR A 107 -10.30 9.84 3.91
CA TYR A 107 -11.54 9.90 4.68
C TYR A 107 -11.40 9.19 6.04
N GLU A 108 -10.81 8.01 6.05
CA GLU A 108 -10.55 7.21 7.25
C GLU A 108 -9.65 7.99 8.23
N TYR A 109 -8.60 8.65 7.75
CA TYR A 109 -7.73 9.49 8.58
C TYR A 109 -8.46 10.69 9.17
N ALA A 110 -9.37 11.30 8.45
CA ALA A 110 -10.16 12.44 8.94
C ALA A 110 -11.14 12.05 10.07
N HIS A 111 -11.57 10.78 10.11
CA HIS A 111 -12.54 10.26 11.08
C HIS A 111 -11.92 9.28 12.10
N ALA A 112 -10.59 9.13 12.11
CA ALA A 112 -9.90 8.24 13.03
C ALA A 112 -10.10 8.69 14.50
N PRO A 113 -10.35 7.74 15.43
CA PRO A 113 -10.58 8.05 16.85
C PRO A 113 -9.31 8.47 17.59
N PHE A 114 -8.15 8.40 16.96
CA PHE A 114 -6.84 8.78 17.52
C PHE A 114 -6.08 9.70 16.57
N ALA A 115 -5.19 10.54 17.11
CA ALA A 115 -4.43 11.50 16.34
C ALA A 115 -2.93 11.15 16.30
N PHE A 116 -2.28 11.59 15.22
CA PHE A 116 -0.83 11.48 15.06
C PHE A 116 -0.09 12.21 16.20
N GLY A 117 0.94 11.57 16.76
CA GLY A 117 1.83 12.18 17.75
C GLY A 117 1.27 12.28 19.17
N LYS A 118 0.02 11.90 19.43
CA LYS A 118 -0.55 11.92 20.79
C LYS A 118 -0.21 10.66 21.60
N ASN A 119 0.00 9.55 20.94
CA ASN A 119 0.39 8.28 21.55
C ASN A 119 1.24 7.44 20.57
N THR A 120 1.90 6.43 21.10
CA THR A 120 2.79 5.55 20.32
C THR A 120 2.01 4.72 19.29
N TYR A 121 0.80 4.27 19.62
CA TYR A 121 -0.06 3.52 18.71
C TYR A 121 -0.43 4.38 17.48
N GLY A 122 -0.95 5.59 17.70
CA GLY A 122 -1.29 6.51 16.63
C GLY A 122 -0.08 6.86 15.77
N SER A 123 1.07 7.12 16.39
CA SER A 123 2.30 7.41 15.66
C SER A 123 2.75 6.24 14.79
N ALA A 124 2.78 5.02 15.32
CA ALA A 124 3.16 3.82 14.58
C ALA A 124 2.16 3.53 13.43
N PHE A 125 0.86 3.64 13.72
CA PHE A 125 -0.20 3.46 12.75
C PHE A 125 -0.07 4.45 11.57
N TYR A 126 -0.02 5.75 11.86
CA TYR A 126 0.04 6.78 10.81
C TYR A 126 1.35 6.76 10.03
N MET A 127 2.47 6.42 10.66
CA MET A 127 3.73 6.32 9.95
C MET A 127 3.73 5.15 8.98
N ALA A 128 3.34 3.95 9.41
CA ALA A 128 3.31 2.78 8.55
C ALA A 128 2.30 2.92 7.41
N THR A 129 1.05 3.29 7.72
CA THR A 129 -0.01 3.44 6.72
C THR A 129 0.19 4.68 5.85
N GLY A 130 0.74 5.77 6.39
CA GLY A 130 1.04 6.99 5.65
C GLY A 130 2.17 6.82 4.63
N PHE A 131 3.24 6.12 4.98
CA PHE A 131 4.28 5.77 4.01
C PHE A 131 3.78 4.82 2.93
N HIS A 132 2.90 3.89 3.29
CA HIS A 132 2.21 3.08 2.29
C HIS A 132 1.38 3.95 1.35
N GLY A 133 0.59 4.89 1.88
CA GLY A 133 -0.18 5.85 1.09
C GLY A 133 0.68 6.69 0.14
N PHE A 134 1.86 7.11 0.60
CA PHE A 134 2.85 7.77 -0.27
C PHE A 134 3.28 6.88 -1.44
N HIS A 135 3.55 5.60 -1.19
CA HIS A 135 3.90 4.63 -2.25
C HIS A 135 2.73 4.38 -3.22
N VAL A 136 1.50 4.40 -2.74
CA VAL A 136 0.30 4.33 -3.60
C VAL A 136 0.24 5.54 -4.54
N ILE A 137 0.51 6.74 -4.05
CA ILE A 137 0.54 7.97 -4.86
C ILE A 137 1.63 7.87 -5.93
N VAL A 138 2.85 7.50 -5.54
CA VAL A 138 3.97 7.32 -6.49
C VAL A 138 3.65 6.25 -7.52
N GLY A 139 3.08 5.11 -7.11
CA GLY A 139 2.65 4.06 -8.01
C GLY A 139 1.55 4.50 -8.98
N THR A 140 0.59 5.28 -8.51
CA THR A 140 -0.47 5.86 -9.35
C THR A 140 0.10 6.80 -10.40
N ILE A 141 1.04 7.67 -10.03
CA ILE A 141 1.75 8.55 -10.99
C ILE A 141 2.51 7.72 -12.01
N PHE A 142 3.17 6.66 -11.59
CA PHE A 142 3.88 5.75 -12.48
C PHE A 142 2.93 5.09 -13.50
N LEU A 143 1.75 4.65 -13.05
CA LEU A 143 0.72 4.10 -13.95
C LEU A 143 0.15 5.14 -14.91
N ILE A 144 -0.03 6.39 -14.49
CA ILE A 144 -0.47 7.51 -15.35
C ILE A 144 0.57 7.76 -16.45
N VAL A 145 1.85 7.75 -16.11
CA VAL A 145 2.94 7.87 -17.11
C VAL A 145 2.92 6.70 -18.10
N CYS A 146 2.70 5.48 -17.62
CA CYS A 146 2.54 4.29 -18.46
C CYS A 146 1.32 4.40 -19.39
N LEU A 147 0.20 4.91 -18.89
CA LEU A 147 -1.00 5.16 -19.69
C LEU A 147 -0.72 6.17 -20.82
N ARG A 148 -0.06 7.28 -20.52
CA ARG A 148 0.35 8.26 -21.52
C ARG A 148 1.26 7.62 -22.60
N ARG A 149 2.25 6.83 -22.17
CA ARG A 149 3.14 6.11 -23.09
C ARG A 149 2.40 5.07 -23.95
N THR A 150 1.35 4.47 -23.43
CA THR A 150 0.46 3.55 -24.16
C THR A 150 -0.27 4.29 -25.29
N TYR A 151 -0.83 5.49 -25.00
CA TYR A 151 -1.46 6.31 -26.02
C TYR A 151 -0.48 6.75 -27.10
N LEU A 152 0.76 7.04 -26.75
CA LEU A 152 1.84 7.39 -27.70
C LEU A 152 2.41 6.18 -28.46
N GLY A 153 1.98 4.97 -28.12
CA GLY A 153 2.41 3.75 -28.82
C GLY A 153 3.82 3.26 -28.48
N HIS A 154 4.39 3.71 -27.37
CA HIS A 154 5.77 3.35 -26.97
C HIS A 154 5.92 1.91 -26.50
N PHE A 155 4.85 1.28 -26.05
CA PHE A 155 4.88 -0.12 -25.60
C PHE A 155 4.53 -1.07 -26.74
N THR A 156 5.35 -2.11 -26.87
CA THR A 156 5.13 -3.23 -27.80
C THR A 156 5.15 -4.55 -27.03
N PRO A 157 4.56 -5.64 -27.56
CA PRO A 157 4.60 -6.95 -26.91
C PRO A 157 6.02 -7.44 -26.58
N LYS A 158 7.01 -7.01 -27.35
CA LYS A 158 8.43 -7.39 -27.17
C LYS A 158 9.23 -6.44 -26.29
N GLN A 159 8.84 -5.16 -26.23
CA GLN A 159 9.58 -4.12 -25.51
C GLN A 159 8.62 -3.28 -24.66
N HIS A 160 8.43 -3.69 -23.41
CA HIS A 160 7.53 -3.03 -22.47
C HIS A 160 8.05 -3.05 -21.01
N PHE A 161 9.38 -3.02 -20.83
CA PHE A 161 9.99 -3.07 -19.50
C PHE A 161 9.46 -1.97 -18.56
N GLY A 162 9.21 -0.76 -19.05
CA GLY A 162 8.66 0.32 -18.22
C GLY A 162 7.28 -0.02 -17.66
N PHE A 163 6.44 -0.73 -18.41
CA PHE A 163 5.17 -1.24 -17.92
C PHE A 163 5.36 -2.37 -16.91
N GLU A 164 6.26 -3.30 -17.20
CA GLU A 164 6.62 -4.42 -16.31
C GLU A 164 7.12 -3.91 -14.96
N ALA A 165 7.98 -2.88 -14.96
CA ALA A 165 8.47 -2.23 -13.75
C ALA A 165 7.33 -1.57 -12.94
N ALA A 166 6.40 -0.88 -13.61
CA ALA A 166 5.23 -0.29 -12.97
C ALA A 166 4.32 -1.37 -12.36
N ALA A 167 4.11 -2.49 -13.06
CA ALA A 167 3.32 -3.60 -12.57
C ALA A 167 3.95 -4.24 -11.32
N TRP A 168 5.26 -4.46 -11.30
CA TRP A 168 5.97 -4.98 -10.13
C TRP A 168 5.88 -4.03 -8.94
N TYR A 169 6.03 -2.73 -9.16
CA TYR A 169 5.90 -1.73 -8.10
C TYR A 169 4.48 -1.70 -7.52
N TRP A 170 3.44 -1.75 -8.37
CA TRP A 170 2.05 -1.77 -7.93
C TRP A 170 1.70 -3.02 -7.15
N HIS A 171 2.16 -4.19 -7.60
CA HIS A 171 1.97 -5.43 -6.85
C HIS A 171 2.72 -5.45 -5.52
N PHE A 172 3.91 -4.84 -5.46
CA PHE A 172 4.61 -4.62 -4.19
C PHE A 172 3.77 -3.77 -3.22
N VAL A 173 3.19 -2.68 -3.69
CA VAL A 173 2.31 -1.81 -2.91
C VAL A 173 1.08 -2.58 -2.42
N ASP A 174 0.47 -3.39 -3.29
CA ASP A 174 -0.71 -4.22 -3.00
C ASP A 174 -0.44 -5.28 -1.91
N VAL A 175 0.64 -6.04 -2.06
CA VAL A 175 1.07 -7.03 -1.05
C VAL A 175 1.47 -6.34 0.26
N GLY A 176 2.15 -5.21 0.19
CA GLY A 176 2.51 -4.40 1.35
C GLY A 176 1.27 -3.95 2.14
N TRP A 177 0.21 -3.53 1.45
CA TRP A 177 -1.06 -3.20 2.10
C TRP A 177 -1.72 -4.39 2.77
N LEU A 178 -1.75 -5.53 2.10
CA LEU A 178 -2.33 -6.75 2.68
C LEU A 178 -1.64 -7.12 4.00
N PHE A 179 -0.32 -7.00 4.05
CA PHE A 179 0.46 -7.23 5.26
C PHE A 179 0.16 -6.18 6.34
N LEU A 180 0.09 -4.89 5.97
CA LEU A 180 -0.32 -3.80 6.87
C LEU A 180 -1.72 -4.05 7.45
N PHE A 181 -2.68 -4.43 6.62
CA PHE A 181 -4.03 -4.73 7.05
C PHE A 181 -4.06 -5.84 8.11
N ILE A 182 -3.41 -6.96 7.85
CA ILE A 182 -3.37 -8.09 8.77
C ILE A 182 -2.67 -7.70 10.08
N VAL A 183 -1.50 -7.07 10.01
CA VAL A 183 -0.65 -6.81 11.19
C VAL A 183 -1.18 -5.64 12.01
N ILE A 184 -1.52 -4.52 11.37
CA ILE A 184 -1.86 -3.30 12.09
C ILE A 184 -3.35 -3.20 12.41
N TYR A 185 -4.22 -3.52 11.45
CA TYR A 185 -5.66 -3.40 11.64
C TYR A 185 -6.26 -4.61 12.35
N VAL A 186 -5.96 -5.83 11.91
CA VAL A 186 -6.56 -7.03 12.49
C VAL A 186 -5.86 -7.41 13.78
N TRP A 187 -4.56 -7.68 13.74
CA TRP A 187 -3.83 -8.16 14.91
C TRP A 187 -3.48 -7.04 15.91
N GLY A 188 -3.13 -5.86 15.42
CA GLY A 188 -2.74 -4.72 16.26
C GLY A 188 -3.90 -4.04 17.00
N GLY A 189 -5.14 -4.34 16.64
CA GLY A 189 -6.36 -3.85 17.28
C GLY A 189 -6.91 -4.78 18.39
N TRP A 190 -6.25 -5.91 18.62
CA TRP A 190 -6.62 -6.91 19.64
C TRP A 190 -5.57 -6.87 20.78
#